data_37615e49d7bad8c92494dd8edd5298a6
#
_entry.id   37615e49d7bad8c92494dd8edd5298a6
#
_cell.length_a   1.000
_cell.length_b   1.000
_cell.length_c   1.000
_cell.angle_alpha   90.00
_cell.angle_beta   90.00
_cell.angle_gamma   90.00
#
_symmetry.space_group_name_H-M   'P 1'
#
loop_
_entity.id
_entity.type
_entity.pdbx_description
1 polymer ?
#
loop_
_entity_poly.entity_id
_entity_poly.type
_entity_poly.pdbx_seq_one_letter_code
_entity_poly.pdbx_strand_id
1 'polypeptide(L)'
;MFYIYLSIYFFFGSIKDEILKKNKSKFLIFLLIFLFCFTYQMGTDWLSYQNYYENIFVNTDWEDLLLKNARIERGYVLLNIFFYKLGFNYEIFSGLILSVCTYITLKYIQEKSKNKYLAFYVFFIYMFNAALLEPLMRQVIALTIFIVSLKYLEKKKFLKYVFFIFLAAQFHRTAYLLLPLYFINYIKFSMKKVIVIILLFKLLLNTMIDIVIYIFPKYMEYLTAKRYAPKELTITTIIMWVYHIFIIFYIYKNSDRKRNYILNFACIYVILSSIVVYFPIINRLNLYFAPFIAIALSYIAEFYFLNEKISESIEKKLVVIISIFLISTTMFYRRITVGGDLVSLAYLNYKNYIIEFIKGDLKNDFSEKKSFYENQVKKIMEKEDEE
;
A
#
# COMPACT_ATOMS: atom_id res chain seq x y z
N MET A 1 7.72 -19.26 -6.15
CA MET A 1 7.18 -19.60 -7.51
C MET A 1 5.92 -18.84 -7.86
N PHE A 2 4.87 -18.84 -7.03
CA PHE A 2 3.59 -18.15 -7.29
C PHE A 2 3.76 -16.70 -7.74
N TYR A 3 4.52 -15.88 -7.02
CA TYR A 3 4.73 -14.47 -7.34
C TYR A 3 5.49 -14.23 -8.64
N ILE A 4 6.36 -15.16 -9.03
CA ILE A 4 7.08 -15.10 -10.31
C ILE A 4 6.09 -15.30 -11.47
N TYR A 5 5.23 -16.33 -11.38
CA TYR A 5 4.20 -16.55 -12.41
C TYR A 5 3.25 -15.37 -12.54
N LEU A 6 2.86 -14.78 -11.40
CA LEU A 6 2.00 -13.61 -11.40
C LEU A 6 2.70 -12.41 -12.05
N SER A 7 3.97 -12.17 -11.76
CA SER A 7 4.77 -11.11 -12.39
C SER A 7 4.90 -11.31 -13.90
N ILE A 8 5.15 -12.55 -14.34
CA ILE A 8 5.21 -12.92 -15.77
C ILE A 8 3.85 -12.64 -16.43
N TYR A 9 2.74 -13.02 -15.81
CA TYR A 9 1.41 -12.77 -16.32
C TYR A 9 1.12 -11.26 -16.51
N PHE A 10 1.47 -10.43 -15.54
CA PHE A 10 1.35 -8.98 -15.64
C PHE A 10 2.23 -8.40 -16.74
N PHE A 11 3.45 -8.92 -16.90
CA PHE A 11 4.39 -8.48 -17.93
C PHE A 11 3.81 -8.69 -19.32
N PHE A 12 3.43 -9.93 -19.64
CA PHE A 12 2.81 -10.22 -20.94
C PHE A 12 1.47 -9.52 -21.14
N GLY A 13 0.68 -9.37 -20.06
CA GLY A 13 -0.55 -8.59 -20.07
C GLY A 13 -0.31 -7.13 -20.42
N SER A 14 0.75 -6.51 -19.89
CA SER A 14 1.11 -5.11 -20.16
C SER A 14 1.51 -4.90 -21.62
N ILE A 15 2.29 -5.83 -22.18
CA ILE A 15 2.67 -5.80 -23.61
C ILE A 15 1.43 -5.97 -24.49
N LYS A 16 0.57 -6.93 -24.14
CA LYS A 16 -0.66 -7.21 -24.91
C LYS A 16 -1.66 -6.06 -24.85
N ASP A 17 -1.84 -5.41 -23.69
CA ASP A 17 -2.73 -4.25 -23.50
C ASP A 17 -2.26 -3.08 -24.37
N GLU A 18 -0.96 -2.89 -24.48
CA GLU A 18 -0.36 -1.84 -25.31
C GLU A 18 -0.52 -2.12 -26.81
N ILE A 19 -0.24 -3.36 -27.25
CA ILE A 19 -0.24 -3.72 -28.68
C ILE A 19 -1.67 -3.93 -29.21
N LEU A 20 -2.50 -4.67 -28.48
CA LEU A 20 -3.80 -5.11 -28.98
C LEU A 20 -4.97 -4.22 -28.52
N LYS A 21 -4.75 -3.30 -27.59
CA LYS A 21 -5.77 -2.44 -26.95
C LYS A 21 -7.00 -3.24 -26.45
N LYS A 22 -6.85 -4.53 -26.22
CA LYS A 22 -7.91 -5.44 -25.74
C LYS A 22 -7.95 -5.46 -24.22
N ASN A 23 -9.03 -4.95 -23.67
CA ASN A 23 -9.21 -4.80 -22.24
C ASN A 23 -9.89 -6.01 -21.58
N LYS A 24 -9.12 -6.89 -20.94
CA LYS A 24 -9.62 -7.98 -20.07
C LYS A 24 -9.40 -7.69 -18.57
N SER A 25 -9.22 -6.44 -18.22
CA SER A 25 -8.84 -6.02 -16.86
C SER A 25 -9.91 -6.30 -15.78
N LYS A 26 -11.18 -6.51 -16.16
CA LYS A 26 -12.24 -6.91 -15.20
C LYS A 26 -11.97 -8.29 -14.60
N PHE A 27 -11.60 -9.25 -15.45
CA PHE A 27 -11.23 -10.59 -14.99
C PHE A 27 -10.01 -10.54 -14.06
N LEU A 28 -9.04 -9.67 -14.39
CA LEU A 28 -7.85 -9.49 -13.56
C LEU A 28 -8.19 -8.94 -12.18
N ILE A 29 -9.11 -7.97 -12.08
CA ILE A 29 -9.58 -7.47 -10.78
C ILE A 29 -10.19 -8.61 -9.95
N PHE A 30 -11.06 -9.42 -10.55
CA PHE A 30 -11.65 -10.57 -9.88
C PHE A 30 -10.57 -11.57 -9.40
N LEU A 31 -9.61 -11.90 -10.28
CA LEU A 31 -8.51 -12.80 -9.94
C LEU A 31 -7.67 -12.27 -8.77
N LEU A 32 -7.34 -10.97 -8.77
CA LEU A 32 -6.57 -10.35 -7.69
C LEU A 32 -7.33 -10.34 -6.36
N ILE A 33 -8.66 -10.09 -6.40
CA ILE A 33 -9.50 -10.18 -5.22
C ILE A 33 -9.49 -11.60 -4.67
N PHE A 34 -9.74 -12.59 -5.52
CA PHE A 34 -9.73 -13.98 -5.10
C PHE A 34 -8.40 -14.42 -4.48
N LEU A 35 -7.29 -14.05 -5.13
CA LEU A 35 -5.95 -14.44 -4.65
C LEU A 35 -5.53 -13.73 -3.37
N PHE A 36 -5.84 -12.44 -3.20
CA PHE A 36 -5.23 -11.64 -2.13
C PHE A 36 -6.16 -11.22 -1.01
N CYS A 37 -7.47 -11.20 -1.22
CA CYS A 37 -8.38 -10.80 -0.16
C CYS A 37 -8.77 -11.96 0.77
N PHE A 38 -8.57 -13.20 0.33
CA PHE A 38 -8.83 -14.40 1.12
C PHE A 38 -7.53 -15.11 1.50
N THR A 39 -6.48 -14.36 1.82
CA THR A 39 -5.25 -14.95 2.35
C THR A 39 -5.50 -15.59 3.71
N TYR A 40 -4.86 -16.74 3.95
CA TYR A 40 -5.04 -17.51 5.16
C TYR A 40 -3.74 -17.56 5.95
N GLN A 41 -3.75 -16.91 7.12
CA GLN A 41 -2.62 -16.88 8.05
C GLN A 41 -1.33 -16.35 7.39
N MET A 42 -1.47 -15.28 6.64
CA MET A 42 -0.35 -14.61 5.98
C MET A 42 -0.13 -13.22 6.54
N GLY A 43 1.11 -12.75 6.48
CA GLY A 43 1.50 -11.47 7.03
C GLY A 43 1.82 -11.54 8.53
N THR A 44 2.15 -10.40 9.12
CA THR A 44 2.55 -10.30 10.55
C THR A 44 1.37 -9.89 11.46
N ASP A 45 0.40 -9.16 10.93
CA ASP A 45 -0.66 -8.54 11.72
C ASP A 45 -1.94 -9.39 11.83
N TRP A 46 -2.09 -10.44 11.01
CA TRP A 46 -3.30 -11.25 10.97
C TRP A 46 -3.67 -11.84 12.33
N LEU A 47 -2.67 -12.32 13.09
CA LEU A 47 -2.86 -12.91 14.41
C LEU A 47 -3.45 -11.90 15.40
N SER A 48 -2.95 -10.67 15.39
CA SER A 48 -3.44 -9.59 16.25
C SER A 48 -4.87 -9.20 15.89
N TYR A 49 -5.20 -9.12 14.61
CA TYR A 49 -6.55 -8.79 14.16
C TYR A 49 -7.55 -9.91 14.41
N GLN A 50 -7.15 -11.18 14.19
CA GLN A 50 -7.99 -12.32 14.49
C GLN A 50 -8.25 -12.44 15.99
N ASN A 51 -7.21 -12.34 16.82
CA ASN A 51 -7.34 -12.34 18.27
C ASN A 51 -8.25 -11.20 18.77
N TYR A 52 -8.12 -10.02 18.15
CA TYR A 52 -9.02 -8.90 18.45
C TYR A 52 -10.46 -9.25 18.10
N TYR A 53 -10.71 -9.81 16.91
CA TYR A 53 -12.05 -10.16 16.44
C TYR A 53 -12.72 -11.24 17.29
N GLU A 54 -11.98 -12.30 17.68
CA GLU A 54 -12.53 -13.46 18.39
C GLU A 54 -12.66 -13.24 19.89
N ASN A 55 -11.72 -12.53 20.53
CA ASN A 55 -11.65 -12.46 21.99
C ASN A 55 -12.22 -11.17 22.59
N ILE A 56 -12.38 -10.12 21.82
CA ILE A 56 -12.77 -8.82 22.36
C ILE A 56 -14.22 -8.81 22.86
N PHE A 57 -15.09 -9.66 22.26
CA PHE A 57 -16.50 -9.73 22.59
C PHE A 57 -16.84 -10.72 23.71
N VAL A 58 -15.90 -11.58 24.06
CA VAL A 58 -16.12 -12.59 25.11
C VAL A 58 -16.03 -11.95 26.51
N ASN A 59 -15.25 -10.87 26.65
CA ASN A 59 -14.87 -10.34 27.96
C ASN A 59 -15.15 -8.84 28.17
N THR A 60 -15.77 -8.13 27.21
CA THR A 60 -15.92 -6.66 27.32
C THR A 60 -17.24 -6.18 26.76
N ASP A 61 -17.95 -5.33 27.51
CA ASP A 61 -19.15 -4.65 27.03
C ASP A 61 -18.81 -3.73 25.85
N TRP A 62 -19.71 -3.71 24.84
CA TRP A 62 -19.53 -2.91 23.64
C TRP A 62 -19.39 -1.41 23.93
N GLU A 63 -20.01 -0.90 24.98
CA GLU A 63 -19.88 0.48 25.45
C GLU A 63 -18.46 0.77 25.94
N ASP A 64 -17.88 -0.13 26.71
CA ASP A 64 -16.50 -0.03 27.17
C ASP A 64 -15.50 -0.08 26.02
N LEU A 65 -15.76 -0.90 24.99
CA LEU A 65 -14.94 -0.96 23.79
C LEU A 65 -14.93 0.36 23.01
N LEU A 66 -16.09 1.01 22.91
CA LEU A 66 -16.22 2.27 22.18
C LEU A 66 -15.68 3.47 22.96
N LEU A 67 -15.82 3.45 24.29
CA LEU A 67 -15.49 4.60 25.17
C LEU A 67 -14.07 4.53 25.71
N LYS A 68 -13.61 3.36 26.15
CA LYS A 68 -12.33 3.19 26.86
C LYS A 68 -11.18 2.76 25.96
N ASN A 69 -11.45 2.14 24.81
CA ASN A 69 -10.39 1.60 23.97
C ASN A 69 -9.81 2.68 23.02
N ALA A 70 -8.91 3.52 23.58
CA ALA A 70 -8.25 4.58 22.81
C ALA A 70 -7.24 4.10 21.74
N ARG A 71 -6.94 2.78 21.70
CA ARG A 71 -5.92 2.21 20.79
C ARG A 71 -6.45 1.88 19.39
N ILE A 72 -7.74 1.53 19.27
CA ILE A 72 -8.37 1.14 18.00
C ILE A 72 -9.46 2.16 17.66
N GLU A 73 -9.55 2.52 16.40
CA GLU A 73 -10.50 3.51 15.89
C GLU A 73 -11.93 2.98 15.94
N ARG A 74 -12.86 3.86 16.37
CA ARG A 74 -14.28 3.52 16.63
C ARG A 74 -14.99 2.90 15.43
N GLY A 75 -14.73 3.39 14.23
CA GLY A 75 -15.34 2.84 13.01
C GLY A 75 -14.94 1.39 12.77
N TYR A 76 -13.69 1.05 13.04
CA TYR A 76 -13.22 -0.33 12.93
C TYR A 76 -13.84 -1.23 14.01
N VAL A 77 -13.97 -0.75 15.25
CA VAL A 77 -14.65 -1.47 16.34
C VAL A 77 -16.09 -1.79 15.95
N LEU A 78 -16.86 -0.78 15.50
CA LEU A 78 -18.25 -0.98 15.07
C LEU A 78 -18.38 -1.99 13.93
N LEU A 79 -17.44 -1.97 12.97
CA LEU A 79 -17.43 -2.91 11.86
C LEU A 79 -17.22 -4.35 12.34
N ASN A 80 -16.28 -4.57 13.27
CA ASN A 80 -16.05 -5.87 13.88
C ASN A 80 -17.30 -6.36 14.63
N ILE A 81 -17.92 -5.51 15.45
CA ILE A 81 -19.16 -5.83 16.18
C ILE A 81 -20.26 -6.29 15.21
N PHE A 82 -20.44 -5.55 14.13
CA PHE A 82 -21.47 -5.84 13.15
C PHE A 82 -21.29 -7.24 12.53
N PHE A 83 -20.11 -7.55 12.02
CA PHE A 83 -19.85 -8.85 11.38
C PHE A 83 -19.83 -10.00 12.38
N TYR A 84 -19.33 -9.80 13.60
CA TYR A 84 -19.35 -10.79 14.67
C TYR A 84 -20.78 -11.17 15.05
N LYS A 85 -21.67 -10.17 15.23
CA LYS A 85 -23.10 -10.42 15.55
C LYS A 85 -23.86 -11.11 14.42
N LEU A 86 -23.38 -10.98 13.17
CA LEU A 86 -23.92 -11.75 12.04
C LEU A 86 -23.40 -13.19 11.98
N GLY A 87 -22.50 -13.60 12.88
CA GLY A 87 -21.95 -14.95 12.96
C GLY A 87 -20.84 -15.25 11.93
N PHE A 88 -20.25 -14.23 11.32
CA PHE A 88 -19.10 -14.43 10.42
C PHE A 88 -17.85 -14.75 11.23
N ASN A 89 -17.02 -15.67 10.72
CA ASN A 89 -15.66 -15.84 11.22
C ASN A 89 -14.74 -14.73 10.72
N TYR A 90 -13.55 -14.64 11.32
CA TYR A 90 -12.57 -13.59 11.00
C TYR A 90 -12.16 -13.61 9.52
N GLU A 91 -11.91 -14.77 8.96
CA GLU A 91 -11.41 -14.94 7.60
C GLU A 91 -12.45 -14.47 6.56
N ILE A 92 -13.72 -14.78 6.75
CA ILE A 92 -14.81 -14.30 5.88
C ILE A 92 -15.00 -12.80 6.06
N PHE A 93 -15.01 -12.31 7.30
CA PHE A 93 -15.07 -10.87 7.60
C PHE A 93 -13.96 -10.11 6.90
N SER A 94 -12.71 -10.52 7.12
CA SER A 94 -11.54 -9.86 6.52
C SER A 94 -11.56 -9.94 5.00
N GLY A 95 -11.88 -11.14 4.46
CA GLY A 95 -11.96 -11.37 3.02
C GLY A 95 -13.00 -10.49 2.33
N LEU A 96 -14.20 -10.36 2.89
CA LEU A 96 -15.26 -9.50 2.35
C LEU A 96 -14.88 -8.03 2.36
N ILE A 97 -14.39 -7.53 3.50
CA ILE A 97 -13.99 -6.10 3.62
C ILE A 97 -12.85 -5.78 2.67
N LEU A 98 -11.80 -6.62 2.65
CA LEU A 98 -10.67 -6.43 1.73
C LEU A 98 -11.11 -6.53 0.27
N SER A 99 -12.06 -7.40 -0.07
CA SER A 99 -12.59 -7.52 -1.44
C SER A 99 -13.27 -6.25 -1.91
N VAL A 100 -14.12 -5.64 -1.08
CA VAL A 100 -14.78 -4.37 -1.40
C VAL A 100 -13.75 -3.25 -1.55
N CYS A 101 -12.81 -3.15 -0.62
CA CYS A 101 -11.76 -2.11 -0.64
C CYS A 101 -10.86 -2.27 -1.86
N THR A 102 -10.42 -3.49 -2.16
CA THR A 102 -9.56 -3.79 -3.30
C THR A 102 -10.29 -3.54 -4.62
N TYR A 103 -11.56 -3.94 -4.73
CA TYR A 103 -12.37 -3.68 -5.92
C TYR A 103 -12.46 -2.17 -6.22
N ILE A 104 -12.81 -1.36 -5.22
CA ILE A 104 -12.94 0.10 -5.39
C ILE A 104 -11.58 0.71 -5.80
N THR A 105 -10.51 0.29 -5.14
CA THR A 105 -9.15 0.81 -5.41
C THR A 105 -8.67 0.42 -6.82
N LEU A 106 -8.81 -0.85 -7.20
CA LEU A 106 -8.39 -1.33 -8.52
C LEU A 106 -9.28 -0.76 -9.64
N LYS A 107 -10.57 -0.58 -9.39
CA LYS A 107 -11.47 0.09 -10.33
C LYS A 107 -11.04 1.54 -10.56
N TYR A 108 -10.71 2.28 -9.50
CA TYR A 108 -10.17 3.63 -9.62
C TYR A 108 -8.86 3.66 -10.43
N ILE A 109 -7.92 2.74 -10.14
CA ILE A 109 -6.67 2.61 -10.90
C ILE A 109 -6.99 2.30 -12.37
N GLN A 110 -7.91 1.36 -12.65
CA GLN A 110 -8.32 0.99 -13.99
C GLN A 110 -8.88 2.18 -14.80
N GLU A 111 -9.69 3.03 -14.16
CA GLU A 111 -10.32 4.18 -14.80
C GLU A 111 -9.32 5.32 -15.08
N LYS A 112 -8.30 5.46 -14.25
CA LYS A 112 -7.33 6.56 -14.34
C LYS A 112 -6.02 6.19 -15.05
N SER A 113 -5.72 4.91 -15.22
CA SER A 113 -4.46 4.45 -15.86
C SER A 113 -4.60 4.29 -17.37
N LYS A 114 -3.47 4.39 -18.08
CA LYS A 114 -3.37 4.19 -19.52
C LYS A 114 -3.05 2.74 -19.86
N ASN A 115 -2.01 2.17 -19.26
CA ASN A 115 -1.75 0.74 -19.32
C ASN A 115 -2.18 0.10 -17.99
N LYS A 116 -3.29 -0.63 -17.99
CA LYS A 116 -3.95 -1.13 -16.79
C LYS A 116 -3.18 -2.27 -16.13
N TYR A 117 -2.60 -3.16 -16.92
CA TYR A 117 -1.81 -4.27 -16.39
C TYR A 117 -0.53 -3.76 -15.72
N LEU A 118 0.14 -2.77 -16.33
CA LEU A 118 1.30 -2.13 -15.74
C LEU A 118 0.95 -1.43 -14.43
N ALA A 119 -0.17 -0.68 -14.41
CA ALA A 119 -0.62 0.01 -13.21
C ALA A 119 -0.98 -0.97 -12.08
N PHE A 120 -1.67 -2.07 -12.38
CA PHE A 120 -1.99 -3.10 -11.39
C PHE A 120 -0.73 -3.79 -10.87
N TYR A 121 0.23 -4.09 -11.76
CA TYR A 121 1.49 -4.68 -11.36
C TYR A 121 2.28 -3.77 -10.41
N VAL A 122 2.44 -2.50 -10.76
CA VAL A 122 3.14 -1.54 -9.90
C VAL A 122 2.40 -1.37 -8.56
N PHE A 123 1.07 -1.24 -8.60
CA PHE A 123 0.27 -1.16 -7.38
C PHE A 123 0.44 -2.41 -6.52
N PHE A 124 0.39 -3.59 -7.12
CA PHE A 124 0.62 -4.85 -6.46
C PHE A 124 1.98 -4.88 -5.77
N ILE A 125 3.07 -4.51 -6.46
CA ILE A 125 4.42 -4.49 -5.90
C ILE A 125 4.53 -3.51 -4.72
N TYR A 126 3.97 -2.30 -4.84
CA TYR A 126 4.11 -1.27 -3.81
C TYR A 126 3.16 -1.45 -2.61
N MET A 127 1.98 -2.03 -2.85
CA MET A 127 0.99 -2.28 -1.80
C MET A 127 1.01 -3.70 -1.25
N PHE A 128 1.70 -4.60 -1.93
CA PHE A 128 1.63 -6.03 -1.68
C PHE A 128 1.88 -6.41 -0.21
N ASN A 129 2.94 -5.89 0.38
CA ASN A 129 3.27 -6.21 1.76
C ASN A 129 2.34 -5.56 2.79
N ALA A 130 1.70 -4.45 2.41
CA ALA A 130 1.04 -3.62 3.40
C ALA A 130 -0.49 -3.76 3.40
N ALA A 131 -1.08 -4.13 2.27
CA ALA A 131 -2.53 -4.10 2.12
C ALA A 131 -3.13 -5.45 1.71
N LEU A 132 -2.35 -6.29 1.07
CA LEU A 132 -2.85 -7.54 0.49
C LEU A 132 -2.37 -8.78 1.25
N LEU A 133 -1.18 -8.74 1.86
CA LEU A 133 -0.64 -9.88 2.62
C LEU A 133 -0.55 -9.60 4.13
N GLU A 134 -0.24 -8.37 4.52
CA GLU A 134 -0.54 -7.93 5.87
C GLU A 134 -1.90 -7.26 5.79
N PRO A 135 -2.97 -7.83 6.34
CA PRO A 135 -4.23 -7.15 6.34
C PRO A 135 -4.15 -5.94 7.29
N LEU A 136 -3.48 -4.88 6.84
CA LEU A 136 -3.59 -3.55 7.44
C LEU A 136 -5.01 -3.02 7.22
N MET A 137 -5.97 -3.82 7.65
CA MET A 137 -7.38 -3.69 7.31
C MET A 137 -7.89 -2.28 7.56
N ARG A 138 -7.55 -1.71 8.72
CA ARG A 138 -7.94 -0.34 9.09
C ARG A 138 -7.44 0.70 8.09
N GLN A 139 -6.19 0.55 7.66
CA GLN A 139 -5.57 1.48 6.73
C GLN A 139 -6.08 1.30 5.30
N VAL A 140 -6.37 0.07 4.88
CA VAL A 140 -6.94 -0.21 3.56
C VAL A 140 -8.36 0.37 3.45
N ILE A 141 -9.18 0.26 4.50
CA ILE A 141 -10.49 0.90 4.56
C ILE A 141 -10.34 2.42 4.44
N ALA A 142 -9.44 3.02 5.23
CA ALA A 142 -9.22 4.46 5.20
C ALA A 142 -8.70 4.94 3.83
N LEU A 143 -7.78 4.20 3.19
CA LEU A 143 -7.33 4.46 1.82
C LEU A 143 -8.49 4.43 0.83
N THR A 144 -9.36 3.43 0.93
CA THR A 144 -10.50 3.29 0.03
C THR A 144 -11.47 4.46 0.17
N ILE A 145 -11.76 4.88 1.40
CA ILE A 145 -12.60 6.06 1.66
C ILE A 145 -11.94 7.33 1.12
N PHE A 146 -10.61 7.46 1.27
CA PHE A 146 -9.85 8.56 0.66
C PHE A 146 -9.99 8.57 -0.87
N ILE A 147 -9.83 7.42 -1.53
CA ILE A 147 -10.04 7.32 -2.99
C ILE A 147 -11.46 7.77 -3.39
N VAL A 148 -12.47 7.34 -2.63
CA VAL A 148 -13.87 7.80 -2.87
C VAL A 148 -14.00 9.31 -2.67
N SER A 149 -13.25 9.92 -1.77
CA SER A 149 -13.28 11.36 -1.52
C SER A 149 -12.76 12.20 -2.69
N LEU A 150 -11.89 11.64 -3.54
CA LEU A 150 -11.23 12.37 -4.63
C LEU A 150 -12.20 12.92 -5.67
N LYS A 151 -13.35 12.27 -5.87
CA LYS A 151 -14.41 12.83 -6.72
C LYS A 151 -14.92 14.21 -6.24
N TYR A 152 -14.81 14.47 -4.93
CA TYR A 152 -15.22 15.76 -4.35
C TYR A 152 -14.07 16.78 -4.42
N LEU A 153 -12.83 16.33 -4.37
CA LEU A 153 -11.66 17.15 -4.69
C LEU A 153 -11.73 17.63 -6.16
N GLU A 154 -12.02 16.73 -7.10
CA GLU A 154 -12.20 17.05 -8.52
C GLU A 154 -13.34 18.05 -8.74
N LYS A 155 -14.45 17.87 -8.04
CA LYS A 155 -15.66 18.74 -8.11
C LYS A 155 -15.55 19.99 -7.23
N LYS A 156 -14.41 20.24 -6.58
CA LYS A 156 -14.19 21.37 -5.66
C LYS A 156 -15.21 21.47 -4.52
N LYS A 157 -15.72 20.33 -4.03
CA LYS A 157 -16.71 20.26 -2.95
C LYS A 157 -16.00 20.02 -1.60
N PHE A 158 -15.47 21.10 -1.00
CA PHE A 158 -14.63 21.04 0.21
C PHE A 158 -15.28 20.28 1.37
N LEU A 159 -16.48 20.67 1.78
CA LEU A 159 -17.16 20.05 2.94
C LEU A 159 -17.37 18.53 2.75
N LYS A 160 -17.70 18.09 1.52
CA LYS A 160 -17.87 16.67 1.24
C LYS A 160 -16.52 15.93 1.29
N TYR A 161 -15.44 16.55 0.80
CA TYR A 161 -14.11 15.98 0.93
C TYR A 161 -13.74 15.82 2.40
N VAL A 162 -13.88 16.87 3.20
CA VAL A 162 -13.60 16.87 4.63
C VAL A 162 -14.40 15.78 5.35
N PHE A 163 -15.71 15.67 5.07
CA PHE A 163 -16.56 14.61 5.64
C PHE A 163 -15.99 13.21 5.38
N PHE A 164 -15.59 12.91 4.14
CA PHE A 164 -15.01 11.61 3.82
C PHE A 164 -13.65 11.38 4.48
N ILE A 165 -12.83 12.42 4.66
CA ILE A 165 -11.57 12.28 5.39
C ILE A 165 -11.81 12.02 6.88
N PHE A 166 -12.79 12.69 7.51
CA PHE A 166 -13.19 12.38 8.88
C PHE A 166 -13.74 10.96 9.01
N LEU A 167 -14.50 10.49 8.02
CA LEU A 167 -14.96 9.10 7.97
C LEU A 167 -13.78 8.12 7.85
N ALA A 168 -12.81 8.38 6.98
CA ALA A 168 -11.59 7.58 6.85
C ALA A 168 -10.81 7.51 8.17
N ALA A 169 -10.75 8.63 8.90
CA ALA A 169 -10.06 8.72 10.18
C ALA A 169 -10.73 7.89 11.29
N GLN A 170 -12.03 7.53 11.15
CA GLN A 170 -12.68 6.57 12.06
C GLN A 170 -12.17 5.13 11.88
N PHE A 171 -11.43 4.85 10.82
CA PHE A 171 -10.78 3.55 10.58
C PHE A 171 -9.27 3.60 10.77
N HIS A 172 -8.64 4.76 10.44
CA HIS A 172 -7.20 4.94 10.66
C HIS A 172 -6.85 6.42 10.84
N ARG A 173 -6.34 6.79 12.01
CA ARG A 173 -6.10 8.20 12.42
C ARG A 173 -5.18 8.96 11.48
N THR A 174 -4.23 8.29 10.83
CA THR A 174 -3.34 8.96 9.85
C THR A 174 -4.08 9.60 8.70
N ALA A 175 -5.34 9.22 8.44
CA ALA A 175 -6.17 9.86 7.42
C ALA A 175 -6.40 11.37 7.68
N TYR A 176 -6.34 11.84 8.93
CA TYR A 176 -6.40 13.30 9.19
C TYR A 176 -5.31 14.09 8.47
N LEU A 177 -4.14 13.49 8.24
CA LEU A 177 -3.05 14.12 7.50
C LEU A 177 -3.38 14.34 6.01
N LEU A 178 -4.47 13.76 5.51
CA LEU A 178 -4.93 13.95 4.14
C LEU A 178 -5.80 15.21 3.98
N LEU A 179 -6.26 15.85 5.07
CA LEU A 179 -7.10 17.06 5.00
C LEU A 179 -6.48 18.19 4.15
N PRO A 180 -5.19 18.57 4.33
CA PRO A 180 -4.56 19.63 3.55
C PRO A 180 -4.48 19.31 2.05
N LEU A 181 -4.58 18.04 1.68
CA LEU A 181 -4.46 17.59 0.29
C LEU A 181 -5.64 18.02 -0.60
N TYR A 182 -6.71 18.56 -0.02
CA TYR A 182 -7.73 19.25 -0.82
C TYR A 182 -7.12 20.34 -1.70
N PHE A 183 -6.09 21.00 -1.22
CA PHE A 183 -5.41 22.07 -1.92
C PHE A 183 -4.27 21.60 -2.86
N ILE A 184 -4.12 20.30 -3.05
CA ILE A 184 -3.02 19.72 -3.85
C ILE A 184 -2.95 20.25 -5.30
N ASN A 185 -4.09 20.59 -5.88
CA ASN A 185 -4.16 21.12 -7.24
C ASN A 185 -3.55 22.54 -7.38
N TYR A 186 -3.36 23.26 -6.28
CA TYR A 186 -2.70 24.57 -6.27
C TYR A 186 -1.17 24.45 -6.16
N ILE A 187 -0.67 23.27 -5.78
CA ILE A 187 0.76 23.02 -5.65
C ILE A 187 1.32 22.66 -7.04
N LYS A 188 2.35 23.38 -7.45
CA LYS A 188 3.13 23.06 -8.65
C LYS A 188 4.48 22.50 -8.22
N PHE A 189 4.61 21.18 -8.31
CA PHE A 189 5.91 20.55 -8.12
C PHE A 189 6.82 20.81 -9.32
N SER A 190 8.11 20.91 -9.05
CA SER A 190 9.16 20.87 -10.06
C SER A 190 10.26 19.93 -9.57
N MET A 191 11.06 19.37 -10.46
CA MET A 191 12.17 18.49 -10.11
C MET A 191 13.07 19.10 -9.04
N LYS A 192 13.46 20.37 -9.23
CA LYS A 192 14.26 21.12 -8.27
C LYS A 192 13.61 21.18 -6.89
N LYS A 193 12.30 21.52 -6.82
CA LYS A 193 11.56 21.58 -5.55
C LYS A 193 11.52 20.23 -4.85
N VAL A 194 11.26 19.14 -5.56
CA VAL A 194 11.20 17.78 -4.97
C VAL A 194 12.57 17.40 -4.41
N ILE A 195 13.65 17.63 -5.17
CA ILE A 195 15.02 17.35 -4.70
C ILE A 195 15.35 18.19 -3.47
N VAL A 196 15.05 19.49 -3.51
CA VAL A 196 15.28 20.41 -2.36
C VAL A 196 14.48 19.93 -1.13
N ILE A 197 13.21 19.55 -1.28
CA ILE A 197 12.41 19.04 -0.17
C ILE A 197 13.05 17.79 0.43
N ILE A 198 13.50 16.84 -0.39
CA ILE A 198 14.16 15.62 0.07
C ILE A 198 15.45 15.95 0.83
N LEU A 199 16.28 16.86 0.30
CA LEU A 199 17.52 17.27 0.94
C LEU A 199 17.29 18.03 2.26
N LEU A 200 16.34 18.96 2.28
CA LEU A 200 15.97 19.70 3.49
C LEU A 200 15.40 18.74 4.56
N PHE A 201 14.60 17.78 4.15
CA PHE A 201 14.07 16.79 5.10
C PHE A 201 15.19 15.96 5.72
N LYS A 202 16.16 15.53 4.91
CA LYS A 202 17.34 14.82 5.42
C LYS A 202 18.16 15.68 6.38
N LEU A 203 18.33 16.95 6.06
CA LEU A 203 19.10 17.89 6.90
C LEU A 203 18.41 18.15 8.25
N LEU A 204 17.08 18.29 8.23
CA LEU A 204 16.28 18.63 9.40
C LEU A 204 15.75 17.39 10.16
N LEU A 205 16.11 16.18 9.74
CA LEU A 205 15.52 14.94 10.25
C LEU A 205 15.62 14.83 11.77
N ASN A 206 16.82 15.04 12.34
CA ASN A 206 17.04 14.94 13.78
C ASN A 206 16.18 15.96 14.55
N THR A 207 16.19 17.22 14.10
CA THR A 207 15.36 18.27 14.71
C THR A 207 13.88 17.94 14.63
N MET A 208 13.42 17.35 13.52
CA MET A 208 12.02 16.92 13.38
C MET A 208 11.69 15.76 14.29
N ILE A 209 12.60 14.81 14.50
CA ILE A 209 12.44 13.70 15.47
C ILE A 209 12.31 14.28 16.87
N ASP A 210 13.19 15.19 17.27
CA ASP A 210 13.17 15.84 18.59
C ASP A 210 11.85 16.59 18.83
N ILE A 211 11.36 17.32 17.83
CA ILE A 211 10.08 18.01 17.86
C ILE A 211 8.92 17.01 18.03
N VAL A 212 8.93 15.90 17.27
CA VAL A 212 7.89 14.86 17.35
C VAL A 212 7.88 14.21 18.72
N ILE A 213 9.04 13.91 19.29
CA ILE A 213 9.16 13.35 20.66
C ILE A 213 8.66 14.36 21.69
N TYR A 214 9.01 15.63 21.55
CA TYR A 214 8.57 16.69 22.45
C TYR A 214 7.05 16.89 22.46
N ILE A 215 6.44 16.94 21.26
CA ILE A 215 4.98 17.14 21.13
C ILE A 215 4.20 15.86 21.46
N PHE A 216 4.75 14.71 21.10
CA PHE A 216 4.11 13.42 21.24
C PHE A 216 5.01 12.37 21.91
N PRO A 217 5.25 12.45 23.25
CA PRO A 217 6.17 11.54 23.95
C PRO A 217 5.86 10.04 23.75
N LYS A 218 4.59 9.71 23.53
CA LYS A 218 4.15 8.32 23.25
C LYS A 218 4.77 7.70 21.99
N TYR A 219 5.27 8.53 21.05
CA TYR A 219 5.97 8.04 19.88
C TYR A 219 7.43 7.69 20.13
N MET A 220 7.96 8.04 21.31
CA MET A 220 9.34 7.70 21.67
C MET A 220 9.58 6.18 21.63
N GLU A 221 8.65 5.37 22.16
CA GLU A 221 8.72 3.91 22.10
C GLU A 221 8.79 3.39 20.65
N TYR A 222 8.08 4.03 19.71
CA TYR A 222 8.13 3.66 18.30
C TYR A 222 9.44 4.07 17.62
N LEU A 223 10.05 5.16 18.05
CA LEU A 223 11.28 5.70 17.47
C LEU A 223 12.52 4.99 18.00
N THR A 224 12.47 4.50 19.24
CA THR A 224 13.56 3.77 19.88
C THR A 224 13.50 2.27 19.63
N ALA A 225 12.34 1.74 19.18
CA ALA A 225 12.24 0.32 18.87
C ALA A 225 13.11 -0.03 17.65
N LYS A 226 13.95 -1.07 17.76
CA LYS A 226 14.83 -1.58 16.65
C LYS A 226 14.06 -1.73 15.33
N ARG A 227 12.80 -2.17 15.37
CA ARG A 227 11.93 -2.33 14.19
C ARG A 227 11.74 -1.04 13.38
N TYR A 228 11.81 0.12 14.01
CA TYR A 228 11.63 1.44 13.38
C TYR A 228 12.94 2.24 13.36
N ALA A 229 14.06 1.61 13.65
CA ALA A 229 15.37 2.25 13.55
C ALA A 229 15.63 2.72 12.11
N PRO A 230 16.32 3.85 11.92
CA PRO A 230 16.76 4.30 10.61
C PRO A 230 17.53 3.20 9.90
N LYS A 231 17.20 2.96 8.63
CA LYS A 231 17.92 1.99 7.80
C LYS A 231 19.02 2.69 7.02
N GLU A 232 20.10 1.97 6.74
CA GLU A 232 21.15 2.49 5.90
C GLU A 232 20.68 2.79 4.48
N LEU A 233 21.15 3.90 3.94
CA LEU A 233 20.84 4.32 2.59
C LEU A 233 21.65 3.47 1.59
N THR A 234 20.97 2.61 0.87
CA THR A 234 21.62 1.76 -0.12
C THR A 234 21.58 2.39 -1.52
N ILE A 235 22.59 2.09 -2.33
CA ILE A 235 22.69 2.55 -3.74
C ILE A 235 21.42 2.22 -4.52
N THR A 236 20.84 1.05 -4.32
CA THR A 236 19.56 0.67 -4.98
C THR A 236 18.41 1.58 -4.61
N THR A 237 18.34 2.05 -3.37
CA THR A 237 17.31 2.99 -2.93
C THR A 237 17.48 4.36 -3.62
N ILE A 238 18.73 4.82 -3.76
CA ILE A 238 19.04 6.06 -4.49
C ILE A 238 18.65 5.94 -5.96
N ILE A 239 19.04 4.84 -6.62
CA ILE A 239 18.68 4.58 -8.03
C ILE A 239 17.17 4.63 -8.21
N MET A 240 16.41 4.06 -7.29
CA MET A 240 14.94 4.09 -7.33
C MET A 240 14.36 5.51 -7.22
N TRP A 241 14.88 6.32 -6.29
CA TRP A 241 14.41 7.70 -6.15
C TRP A 241 14.69 8.50 -7.42
N VAL A 242 15.92 8.40 -7.94
CA VAL A 242 16.29 9.06 -9.20
C VAL A 242 15.39 8.61 -10.34
N TYR A 243 15.14 7.31 -10.46
CA TYR A 243 14.27 6.74 -11.47
C TYR A 243 12.83 7.27 -11.36
N HIS A 244 12.21 7.23 -10.19
CA HIS A 244 10.85 7.74 -9.99
C HIS A 244 10.76 9.25 -10.25
N ILE A 245 11.74 10.01 -9.76
CA ILE A 245 11.80 11.46 -10.01
C ILE A 245 11.90 11.73 -11.50
N PHE A 246 12.82 11.07 -12.19
CA PHE A 246 12.99 11.23 -13.63
C PHE A 246 11.70 10.93 -14.40
N ILE A 247 11.05 9.80 -14.11
CA ILE A 247 9.82 9.39 -14.76
C ILE A 247 8.70 10.40 -14.52
N ILE A 248 8.46 10.78 -13.27
CA ILE A 248 7.37 11.70 -12.94
C ILE A 248 7.60 13.05 -13.64
N PHE A 249 8.82 13.56 -13.68
CA PHE A 249 9.09 14.85 -14.32
C PHE A 249 9.09 14.75 -15.84
N TYR A 250 9.45 13.62 -16.41
CA TYR A 250 9.24 13.35 -17.83
C TYR A 250 7.76 13.43 -18.18
N ILE A 251 6.88 12.80 -17.38
CA ILE A 251 5.43 12.88 -17.56
C ILE A 251 4.93 14.32 -17.38
N TYR A 252 5.41 15.04 -16.37
CA TYR A 252 5.05 16.45 -16.16
C TYR A 252 5.39 17.35 -17.34
N LYS A 253 6.53 17.12 -17.98
CA LYS A 253 6.96 17.90 -19.14
C LYS A 253 6.06 17.69 -20.35
N ASN A 254 5.55 16.46 -20.53
CA ASN A 254 4.83 16.04 -21.73
C ASN A 254 3.30 15.94 -21.54
N SER A 255 2.79 16.09 -20.30
CA SER A 255 1.35 16.08 -20.03
C SER A 255 0.75 17.49 -20.09
N ASP A 256 -0.51 17.56 -20.52
CA ASP A 256 -1.31 18.77 -20.36
C ASP A 256 -1.43 19.11 -18.85
N ARG A 257 -0.72 20.12 -18.39
CA ARG A 257 -0.51 20.49 -16.98
C ARG A 257 -1.78 20.89 -16.21
N LYS A 258 -2.91 20.87 -16.89
CA LYS A 258 -4.18 21.38 -16.37
C LYS A 258 -4.87 20.44 -15.41
N ARG A 259 -4.31 19.91 -14.39
CA ARG A 259 -5.03 19.20 -13.30
C ARG A 259 -4.48 17.81 -12.96
N ASN A 260 -3.25 17.69 -12.64
CA ASN A 260 -2.86 16.34 -12.32
C ASN A 260 -2.55 16.15 -10.84
N TYR A 261 -3.61 16.19 -9.97
CA TYR A 261 -3.47 15.78 -8.58
C TYR A 261 -2.85 14.38 -8.47
N ILE A 262 -3.05 13.51 -9.48
CA ILE A 262 -2.43 12.17 -9.55
C ILE A 262 -0.90 12.30 -9.58
N LEU A 263 -0.37 13.17 -10.46
CA LEU A 263 1.08 13.41 -10.52
C LEU A 263 1.60 14.09 -9.25
N ASN A 264 0.83 15.01 -8.69
CA ASN A 264 1.19 15.64 -7.42
C ASN A 264 1.24 14.62 -6.27
N PHE A 265 0.28 13.70 -6.21
CA PHE A 265 0.30 12.60 -5.24
C PHE A 265 1.44 11.61 -5.51
N ALA A 266 1.77 11.35 -6.77
CA ALA A 266 2.95 10.55 -7.11
C ALA A 266 4.25 11.24 -6.65
N CYS A 267 4.36 12.57 -6.76
CA CYS A 267 5.49 13.31 -6.18
C CYS A 267 5.54 13.18 -4.66
N ILE A 268 4.40 13.28 -3.97
CA ILE A 268 4.33 13.05 -2.52
C ILE A 268 4.79 11.63 -2.18
N TYR A 269 4.36 10.62 -2.95
CA TYR A 269 4.83 9.24 -2.76
C TYR A 269 6.36 9.16 -2.80
N VAL A 270 7.00 9.79 -3.77
CA VAL A 270 8.47 9.76 -3.90
C VAL A 270 9.15 10.49 -2.74
N ILE A 271 8.64 11.66 -2.36
CA ILE A 271 9.14 12.40 -1.19
C ILE A 271 9.03 11.53 0.07
N LEU A 272 7.86 10.98 0.35
CA LEU A 272 7.66 10.14 1.54
C LEU A 272 8.52 8.87 1.49
N SER A 273 8.65 8.23 0.32
CA SER A 273 9.51 7.04 0.15
C SER A 273 10.98 7.34 0.48
N SER A 274 11.44 8.56 0.21
CA SER A 274 12.81 8.98 0.56
C SER A 274 12.97 9.16 2.07
N ILE A 275 11.90 9.55 2.76
CA ILE A 275 11.89 9.76 4.21
C ILE A 275 11.75 8.43 4.97
N VAL A 276 11.00 7.47 4.41
CA VAL A 276 10.76 6.15 5.04
C VAL A 276 12.05 5.42 5.42
N VAL A 277 13.15 5.63 4.68
CA VAL A 277 14.46 5.00 5.00
C VAL A 277 14.97 5.46 6.37
N TYR A 278 14.77 6.74 6.68
CA TYR A 278 15.21 7.34 7.94
C TYR A 278 14.12 7.29 9.02
N PHE A 279 12.86 7.19 8.62
CA PHE A 279 11.72 7.26 9.50
C PHE A 279 10.63 6.28 9.06
N PRO A 280 10.80 4.96 9.32
CA PRO A 280 9.96 3.88 8.78
C PRO A 280 8.47 4.02 9.08
N ILE A 281 8.08 4.67 10.18
CA ILE A 281 6.66 4.87 10.54
C ILE A 281 5.90 5.68 9.48
N ILE A 282 6.60 6.54 8.71
CA ILE A 282 6.02 7.32 7.61
C ILE A 282 5.52 6.42 6.47
N ASN A 283 5.98 5.17 6.40
CA ASN A 283 5.47 4.23 5.41
C ASN A 283 3.94 4.07 5.49
N ARG A 284 3.35 4.19 6.67
CA ARG A 284 1.89 4.18 6.84
C ARG A 284 1.20 5.31 6.10
N LEU A 285 1.81 6.50 6.06
CA LEU A 285 1.29 7.63 5.26
C LEU A 285 1.55 7.41 3.77
N ASN A 286 2.71 6.87 3.43
CA ASN A 286 3.10 6.62 2.04
C ASN A 286 2.14 5.67 1.30
N LEU A 287 1.53 4.71 2.01
CA LEU A 287 0.58 3.76 1.44
C LEU A 287 -0.66 4.42 0.82
N TYR A 288 -1.10 5.58 1.32
CA TYR A 288 -2.21 6.32 0.70
C TYR A 288 -1.88 6.79 -0.72
N PHE A 289 -0.61 6.93 -1.05
CA PHE A 289 -0.14 7.46 -2.34
C PHE A 289 0.31 6.38 -3.34
N ALA A 290 0.38 5.10 -2.92
CA ALA A 290 0.77 3.99 -3.80
C ALA A 290 -0.12 3.83 -5.05
N PRO A 291 -1.45 4.02 -5.02
CA PRO A 291 -2.27 3.98 -6.22
C PRO A 291 -1.86 5.04 -7.26
N PHE A 292 -1.44 6.20 -6.80
CA PHE A 292 -1.13 7.33 -7.70
C PHE A 292 0.22 7.18 -8.39
N ILE A 293 1.23 6.63 -7.72
CA ILE A 293 2.49 6.29 -8.40
C ILE A 293 2.27 5.20 -9.44
N ALA A 294 1.42 4.20 -9.14
CA ALA A 294 1.08 3.15 -10.10
C ALA A 294 0.39 3.70 -11.35
N ILE A 295 -0.57 4.62 -11.17
CA ILE A 295 -1.24 5.29 -12.28
C ILE A 295 -0.25 6.16 -13.05
N ALA A 296 0.58 6.95 -12.36
CA ALA A 296 1.56 7.83 -13.00
C ALA A 296 2.55 7.04 -13.85
N LEU A 297 3.08 5.92 -13.35
CA LEU A 297 3.98 5.07 -14.13
C LEU A 297 3.31 4.46 -15.36
N SER A 298 1.99 4.21 -15.31
CA SER A 298 1.26 3.72 -16.48
C SER A 298 1.15 4.76 -17.61
N TYR A 299 1.25 6.06 -17.29
CA TYR A 299 1.19 7.14 -18.30
C TYR A 299 2.41 7.19 -19.22
N ILE A 300 3.55 6.68 -18.76
CA ILE A 300 4.77 6.65 -19.57
C ILE A 300 4.54 5.95 -20.90
N ALA A 301 3.75 4.87 -20.90
CA ALA A 301 3.42 4.16 -22.10
C ALA A 301 2.76 5.05 -23.17
N GLU A 302 2.11 6.15 -22.80
CA GLU A 302 1.43 7.06 -23.74
C GLU A 302 2.33 8.21 -24.23
N PHE A 303 3.15 8.78 -23.35
CA PHE A 303 3.84 10.05 -23.63
C PHE A 303 5.07 9.95 -24.53
N TYR A 304 5.67 8.78 -24.62
CA TYR A 304 6.86 8.59 -25.47
C TYR A 304 6.54 8.69 -26.97
N PHE A 305 5.26 8.85 -27.40
CA PHE A 305 4.74 8.38 -28.67
C PHE A 305 3.97 9.37 -29.50
N LEU A 306 3.79 10.59 -29.04
CA LEU A 306 2.98 11.58 -29.78
C LEU A 306 3.67 12.15 -31.03
N ASN A 307 4.97 11.91 -31.23
CA ASN A 307 5.75 12.54 -32.28
C ASN A 307 6.55 11.62 -33.22
N GLU A 308 6.43 10.29 -33.16
CA GLU A 308 7.28 9.37 -33.96
C GLU A 308 6.49 8.34 -34.79
N LYS A 309 7.11 7.85 -35.88
CA LYS A 309 6.55 6.79 -36.75
C LYS A 309 6.18 5.54 -35.93
N ILE A 310 5.05 4.93 -36.24
CA ILE A 310 4.38 3.89 -35.46
C ILE A 310 5.29 2.71 -35.05
N SER A 311 6.25 2.28 -35.87
CA SER A 311 7.13 1.14 -35.60
C SER A 311 8.19 1.44 -34.52
N GLU A 312 8.86 2.59 -34.61
CA GLU A 312 9.86 3.02 -33.62
C GLU A 312 9.21 3.29 -32.25
N SER A 313 7.91 3.62 -32.26
CA SER A 313 7.17 3.88 -31.05
C SER A 313 6.94 2.61 -30.21
N ILE A 314 6.73 1.43 -30.82
CA ILE A 314 6.46 0.17 -30.12
C ILE A 314 7.71 -0.33 -29.38
N GLU A 315 8.87 -0.31 -30.02
CA GLU A 315 10.13 -0.74 -29.39
C GLU A 315 10.47 0.10 -28.16
N LYS A 316 10.36 1.41 -28.28
CA LYS A 316 10.60 2.33 -27.15
C LYS A 316 9.59 2.10 -26.02
N LYS A 317 8.33 1.79 -26.32
CA LYS A 317 7.32 1.41 -25.33
C LYS A 317 7.72 0.14 -24.58
N LEU A 318 8.14 -0.86 -25.32
CA LEU A 318 8.57 -2.11 -24.71
C LEU A 318 9.77 -1.91 -23.79
N VAL A 319 10.76 -1.12 -24.19
CA VAL A 319 11.92 -0.79 -23.36
C VAL A 319 11.48 -0.14 -22.04
N VAL A 320 10.55 0.80 -22.08
CA VAL A 320 10.04 1.47 -20.87
C VAL A 320 9.25 0.49 -19.99
N ILE A 321 8.36 -0.32 -20.57
CA ILE A 321 7.61 -1.34 -19.82
C ILE A 321 8.59 -2.32 -19.16
N ILE A 322 9.56 -2.83 -19.92
CA ILE A 322 10.60 -3.73 -19.42
C ILE A 322 11.39 -3.08 -18.26
N SER A 323 11.81 -1.81 -18.41
CA SER A 323 12.55 -1.11 -17.35
C SER A 323 11.73 -0.97 -16.05
N ILE A 324 10.43 -0.61 -16.15
CA ILE A 324 9.54 -0.53 -15.00
C ILE A 324 9.40 -1.91 -14.33
N PHE A 325 9.20 -2.96 -15.13
CA PHE A 325 9.11 -4.32 -14.62
C PHE A 325 10.38 -4.76 -13.92
N LEU A 326 11.53 -4.59 -14.54
CA LEU A 326 12.82 -4.98 -13.95
C LEU A 326 13.07 -4.25 -12.63
N ILE A 327 12.90 -2.94 -12.60
CA ILE A 327 13.12 -2.15 -11.39
C ILE A 327 12.12 -2.54 -10.30
N SER A 328 10.83 -2.64 -10.63
CA SER A 328 9.80 -3.02 -9.67
C SER A 328 10.01 -4.44 -9.13
N THR A 329 10.35 -5.40 -9.99
CA THR A 329 10.62 -6.80 -9.60
C THR A 329 11.85 -6.89 -8.71
N THR A 330 12.92 -6.17 -9.05
CA THR A 330 14.15 -6.12 -8.24
C THR A 330 13.87 -5.57 -6.85
N MET A 331 13.04 -4.52 -6.77
CA MET A 331 12.61 -3.97 -5.47
C MET A 331 11.81 -4.96 -4.64
N PHE A 332 10.87 -5.65 -5.27
CA PHE A 332 10.05 -6.66 -4.60
C PHE A 332 10.90 -7.81 -4.09
N TYR A 333 11.76 -8.36 -4.96
CA TYR A 333 12.67 -9.45 -4.60
C TYR A 333 13.58 -9.05 -3.43
N ARG A 334 14.20 -7.87 -3.51
CA ARG A 334 15.02 -7.35 -2.43
C ARG A 334 14.25 -7.19 -1.12
N ARG A 335 13.01 -6.72 -1.17
CA ARG A 335 12.18 -6.55 0.03
C ARG A 335 11.89 -7.87 0.72
N ILE A 336 11.71 -8.95 -0.06
CA ILE A 336 11.50 -10.30 0.47
C ILE A 336 12.81 -10.90 0.99
N THR A 337 13.93 -10.72 0.27
CA THR A 337 15.21 -11.37 0.63
C THR A 337 15.97 -10.66 1.75
N VAL A 338 15.89 -9.32 1.81
CA VAL A 338 16.57 -8.49 2.83
C VAL A 338 15.68 -8.23 4.04
N GLY A 339 14.38 -8.55 3.94
CA GLY A 339 13.42 -8.36 5.03
C GLY A 339 13.56 -9.30 6.21
N GLY A 340 14.56 -10.23 6.15
CA GLY A 340 14.81 -11.22 7.19
C GLY A 340 13.87 -12.43 7.15
N ASP A 341 14.10 -13.37 8.04
CA ASP A 341 13.35 -14.63 8.13
C ASP A 341 11.87 -14.43 8.43
N LEU A 342 11.51 -13.39 9.19
CA LEU A 342 10.11 -13.02 9.45
C LEU A 342 9.33 -12.71 8.18
N VAL A 343 9.90 -11.92 7.28
CA VAL A 343 9.26 -11.55 6.01
C VAL A 343 9.15 -12.79 5.12
N SER A 344 10.18 -13.63 5.07
CA SER A 344 10.14 -14.84 4.28
C SER A 344 9.09 -15.84 4.79
N LEU A 345 8.99 -16.01 6.09
CA LEU A 345 7.99 -16.87 6.74
C LEU A 345 6.58 -16.38 6.50
N ALA A 346 6.37 -15.06 6.64
CA ALA A 346 5.06 -14.43 6.52
C ALA A 346 4.51 -14.42 5.08
N TYR A 347 5.39 -14.41 4.07
CA TYR A 347 4.98 -14.14 2.68
C TYR A 347 5.29 -15.24 1.67
N LEU A 348 6.27 -16.11 1.90
CA LEU A 348 6.67 -17.12 0.91
C LEU A 348 5.70 -18.30 0.82
N ASN A 349 5.04 -18.67 1.92
CA ASN A 349 4.10 -19.77 1.98
C ASN A 349 2.66 -19.27 1.71
N TYR A 350 2.40 -18.91 0.45
CA TYR A 350 1.07 -18.46 0.07
C TYR A 350 -0.01 -19.50 0.37
N LYS A 351 -1.03 -19.09 1.13
CA LYS A 351 -2.23 -19.86 1.41
C LYS A 351 -3.49 -19.02 1.19
N ASN A 352 -4.54 -19.64 0.69
CA ASN A 352 -5.83 -19.01 0.46
C ASN A 352 -6.91 -19.73 1.23
N TYR A 353 -7.70 -19.01 2.02
CA TYR A 353 -8.74 -19.56 2.88
C TYR A 353 -9.76 -20.42 2.12
N ILE A 354 -10.24 -19.94 0.97
CA ILE A 354 -11.23 -20.68 0.17
C ILE A 354 -10.64 -22.00 -0.35
N ILE A 355 -9.37 -21.98 -0.79
CA ILE A 355 -8.69 -23.17 -1.27
C ILE A 355 -8.47 -24.17 -0.15
N GLU A 356 -8.00 -23.73 1.02
CA GLU A 356 -7.78 -24.59 2.19
C GLU A 356 -9.10 -25.14 2.73
N PHE A 357 -10.19 -24.36 2.70
CA PHE A 357 -11.53 -24.82 3.03
C PHE A 357 -12.01 -25.95 2.12
N ILE A 358 -11.86 -25.80 0.80
CA ILE A 358 -12.25 -26.82 -0.19
C ILE A 358 -11.44 -28.11 -0.02
N LYS A 359 -10.17 -28.00 0.35
CA LYS A 359 -9.32 -29.18 0.62
C LYS A 359 -9.61 -29.88 1.94
N GLY A 360 -10.35 -29.25 2.85
CA GLY A 360 -10.54 -29.73 4.22
C GLY A 360 -9.31 -29.55 5.13
N ASP A 361 -8.36 -28.74 4.71
CA ASP A 361 -7.07 -28.50 5.42
C ASP A 361 -7.14 -27.33 6.40
N LEU A 362 -8.33 -26.76 6.66
CA LEU A 362 -8.48 -25.74 7.69
C LEU A 362 -8.17 -26.33 9.05
N LYS A 363 -7.04 -25.98 9.60
CA LYS A 363 -6.70 -26.37 10.98
C LYS A 363 -7.56 -25.55 11.94
N ASN A 364 -8.45 -26.20 12.66
CA ASN A 364 -9.33 -25.59 13.65
C ASN A 364 -8.59 -25.16 14.93
N ASP A 365 -7.29 -25.43 15.01
CA ASP A 365 -6.53 -25.13 16.22
C ASP A 365 -5.74 -23.81 16.11
N PHE A 366 -6.43 -22.75 16.53
CA PHE A 366 -5.85 -21.40 16.67
C PHE A 366 -4.69 -21.39 17.68
N SER A 367 -4.76 -22.21 18.72
CA SER A 367 -3.75 -22.24 19.80
C SER A 367 -2.42 -22.85 19.33
N GLU A 368 -2.44 -23.93 18.57
CA GLU A 368 -1.22 -24.51 17.96
C GLU A 368 -0.56 -23.57 16.99
N LYS A 369 -1.34 -22.89 16.16
CA LYS A 369 -0.83 -21.95 15.16
C LYS A 369 -0.27 -20.69 15.82
N LYS A 370 -0.93 -20.20 16.86
CA LYS A 370 -0.47 -19.08 17.67
C LYS A 370 0.87 -19.41 18.33
N SER A 371 0.96 -20.56 18.99
CA SER A 371 2.19 -20.99 19.66
C SER A 371 3.33 -21.23 18.68
N PHE A 372 3.05 -21.80 17.51
CA PHE A 372 4.06 -21.99 16.47
C PHE A 372 4.58 -20.66 15.94
N TYR A 373 3.68 -19.71 15.63
CA TYR A 373 4.07 -18.40 15.12
C TYR A 373 4.82 -17.57 16.17
N GLU A 374 4.33 -17.54 17.41
CA GLU A 374 4.98 -16.86 18.52
C GLU A 374 6.38 -17.42 18.81
N ASN A 375 6.55 -18.73 18.76
CA ASN A 375 7.85 -19.39 18.91
C ASN A 375 8.81 -19.08 17.75
N GLN A 376 8.32 -18.98 16.53
CA GLN A 376 9.14 -18.58 15.38
C GLN A 376 9.54 -17.11 15.47
N VAL A 377 8.62 -16.22 15.81
CA VAL A 377 8.91 -14.79 16.03
C VAL A 377 9.94 -14.61 17.16
N LYS A 378 9.77 -15.34 18.26
CA LYS A 378 10.70 -15.30 19.40
C LYS A 378 12.11 -15.75 19.00
N LYS A 379 12.25 -16.86 18.28
CA LYS A 379 13.55 -17.35 17.77
C LYS A 379 14.23 -16.37 16.82
N ILE A 380 13.47 -15.64 16.02
CA ILE A 380 14.00 -14.64 15.09
C ILE A 380 14.45 -13.41 15.86
N MET A 381 13.66 -12.97 16.85
CA MET A 381 14.04 -11.83 17.69
C MET A 381 15.28 -12.14 18.53
N GLU A 382 15.39 -13.34 19.08
CA GLU A 382 16.58 -13.80 19.83
C GLU A 382 17.85 -13.80 18.94
N LYS A 383 17.76 -14.23 17.69
CA LYS A 383 18.88 -14.17 16.73
C LYS A 383 19.28 -12.73 16.36
N GLU A 384 18.28 -11.83 16.22
CA GLU A 384 18.55 -10.41 15.92
C GLU A 384 19.15 -9.66 17.13
N ASP A 385 19.05 -10.20 18.34
CA ASP A 385 19.65 -9.63 19.56
C ASP A 385 21.09 -10.16 19.77
N GLU A 386 21.47 -11.28 19.13
CA GLU A 386 22.81 -11.87 19.18
C GLU A 386 23.76 -11.33 18.10
N GLU A 387 23.24 -10.71 17.01
CA GLU A 387 24.00 -10.01 15.96
C GLU A 387 24.07 -8.49 16.24
#